data_6fee5387f77b1acdce0e14c7a718103f
#
_entry.id   6fee5387f77b1acdce0e14c7a718103f
#
_cell.length_a   1.000
_cell.length_b   1.000
_cell.length_c   1.000
_cell.angle_alpha   90.00
_cell.angle_beta   90.00
_cell.angle_gamma   90.00
#
_symmetry.space_group_name_H-M   'P 1'
#
loop_
_entity.id
_entity.type
_entity.pdbx_description
1 polymer ?
#
loop_
_entity_poly.entity_id
_entity_poly.type
_entity_poly.pdbx_seq_one_letter_code
_entity_poly.pdbx_strand_id
1 'polypeptide(L)'
;KAANEIGYPLVVRPSYVLGGRAMEIVTTDEDLKRYMDEAVLVSNDSPVLLDRFLNDAIEVDIDLICDGKDVFIGAIMEHIEEAGIHSGDSGCSIPPYTLSDSILMRLRKQVRQLALELNVIGLMNTQFAIKENEIFLLEVNPRASRTAPFVSKAIGIQLAKIGAIIMGGKSLKDLKLTKEVVPKYFSV
;
A
#
# COMPACT_ATOMS: atom_id res chain seq x y z
N LYS A 1 -22.50 -14.66 -10.52
CA LYS A 1 -22.82 -14.97 -9.11
C LYS A 1 -21.93 -14.15 -8.17
N ALA A 2 -20.58 -14.31 -8.21
CA ALA A 2 -19.67 -13.54 -7.34
C ALA A 2 -19.84 -12.03 -7.50
N ALA A 3 -19.99 -11.52 -8.72
CA ALA A 3 -20.22 -10.09 -8.98
C ALA A 3 -21.49 -9.55 -8.27
N ASN A 4 -22.57 -10.33 -8.27
CA ASN A 4 -23.82 -9.93 -7.59
C ASN A 4 -23.72 -9.98 -6.04
N GLU A 5 -22.81 -10.79 -5.51
CA GLU A 5 -22.53 -10.85 -4.06
C GLU A 5 -21.66 -9.68 -3.60
N ILE A 6 -20.68 -9.26 -4.44
CA ILE A 6 -19.78 -8.14 -4.14
C ILE A 6 -20.48 -6.79 -4.40
N GLY A 7 -21.26 -6.70 -5.49
CA GLY A 7 -21.93 -5.48 -5.95
C GLY A 7 -21.05 -4.61 -6.85
N TYR A 8 -21.70 -3.88 -7.77
CA TYR A 8 -21.03 -2.94 -8.68
C TYR A 8 -20.82 -1.56 -8.04
N PRO A 9 -19.82 -0.76 -8.49
CA PRO A 9 -18.81 -1.11 -9.49
C PRO A 9 -17.75 -2.09 -8.96
N LEU A 10 -17.15 -2.87 -9.89
CA LEU A 10 -16.10 -3.83 -9.59
C LEU A 10 -14.81 -3.46 -10.31
N VAL A 11 -13.67 -3.75 -9.69
CA VAL A 11 -12.38 -3.84 -10.36
C VAL A 11 -12.17 -5.28 -10.79
N VAL A 12 -11.97 -5.50 -12.08
CA VAL A 12 -11.70 -6.80 -12.66
C VAL A 12 -10.24 -6.84 -13.08
N ARG A 13 -9.53 -7.88 -12.66
CA ARG A 13 -8.11 -8.05 -13.02
C ARG A 13 -7.78 -9.52 -13.26
N PRO A 14 -6.93 -9.83 -14.27
CA PRO A 14 -6.40 -11.17 -14.44
C PRO A 14 -5.48 -11.51 -13.28
N SER A 15 -5.49 -12.76 -12.82
CA SER A 15 -4.45 -13.27 -11.91
C SER A 15 -3.11 -13.32 -12.66
N TYR A 16 -2.01 -13.10 -11.95
CA TYR A 16 -0.65 -13.17 -12.49
C TYR A 16 -0.24 -12.04 -13.45
N VAL A 17 -0.93 -10.90 -13.41
CA VAL A 17 -0.53 -9.70 -14.15
C VAL A 17 0.12 -8.69 -13.21
N LEU A 18 1.28 -8.15 -13.58
CA LEU A 18 2.01 -7.15 -12.81
C LEU A 18 1.61 -5.72 -13.21
N GLY A 19 1.59 -4.82 -12.23
CA GLY A 19 1.48 -3.38 -12.45
C GLY A 19 0.13 -2.91 -12.99
N GLY A 20 -0.97 -3.55 -12.60
CA GLY A 20 -2.32 -3.12 -12.99
C GLY A 20 -2.67 -3.29 -14.47
N ARG A 21 -1.83 -3.98 -15.22
CA ARG A 21 -2.06 -4.22 -16.65
C ARG A 21 -3.35 -5.03 -16.84
N ALA A 22 -4.17 -4.57 -17.79
CA ALA A 22 -5.48 -5.17 -18.09
C ALA A 22 -6.49 -5.17 -16.92
N MET A 23 -6.34 -4.26 -15.94
CA MET A 23 -7.41 -3.98 -14.98
C MET A 23 -8.45 -3.08 -15.62
N GLU A 24 -9.73 -3.35 -15.32
CA GLU A 24 -10.85 -2.53 -15.78
C GLU A 24 -11.87 -2.37 -14.66
N ILE A 25 -12.49 -1.20 -14.58
CA ILE A 25 -13.66 -0.96 -13.73
C ILE A 25 -14.89 -1.28 -14.55
N VAL A 26 -15.67 -2.24 -14.09
CA VAL A 26 -16.93 -2.64 -14.72
C VAL A 26 -18.10 -2.20 -13.84
N THR A 27 -19.15 -1.69 -14.49
CA THR A 27 -20.31 -1.13 -13.79
C THR A 27 -21.58 -1.95 -14.01
N THR A 28 -21.56 -2.85 -14.96
CA THR A 28 -22.70 -3.69 -15.34
C THR A 28 -22.28 -5.14 -15.60
N ASP A 29 -23.28 -6.05 -15.62
CA ASP A 29 -23.07 -7.45 -16.00
C ASP A 29 -22.59 -7.57 -17.47
N GLU A 30 -23.02 -6.67 -18.33
CA GLU A 30 -22.63 -6.61 -19.74
C GLU A 30 -21.14 -6.25 -19.88
N ASP A 31 -20.67 -5.23 -19.14
CA ASP A 31 -19.26 -4.85 -19.10
C ASP A 31 -18.39 -6.02 -18.60
N LEU A 32 -18.84 -6.66 -17.52
CA LEU A 32 -18.13 -7.80 -16.94
C LEU A 32 -18.04 -8.94 -17.96
N LYS A 33 -19.13 -9.25 -18.67
CA LYS A 33 -19.14 -10.30 -19.68
C LYS A 33 -18.20 -9.98 -20.84
N ARG A 34 -18.23 -8.76 -21.36
CA ARG A 34 -17.30 -8.30 -22.40
C ARG A 34 -15.86 -8.48 -21.94
N TYR A 35 -15.53 -8.00 -20.75
CA TYR A 35 -14.20 -8.14 -20.18
C TYR A 35 -13.76 -9.61 -20.07
N MET A 36 -14.63 -10.50 -19.57
CA MET A 36 -14.33 -11.93 -19.46
C MET A 36 -14.06 -12.57 -20.81
N ASP A 37 -14.82 -12.22 -21.84
CA ASP A 37 -14.62 -12.74 -23.20
C ASP A 37 -13.26 -12.28 -23.77
N GLU A 38 -12.84 -11.04 -23.51
CA GLU A 38 -11.56 -10.48 -23.93
C GLU A 38 -10.38 -11.03 -23.10
N ALA A 39 -10.55 -11.15 -21.77
CA ALA A 39 -9.51 -11.61 -20.87
C ALA A 39 -9.15 -13.08 -21.06
N VAL A 40 -10.12 -13.92 -21.41
CA VAL A 40 -9.91 -15.34 -21.75
C VAL A 40 -9.00 -15.50 -22.97
N LEU A 41 -9.04 -14.56 -23.91
CA LEU A 41 -8.13 -14.57 -25.06
C LEU A 41 -6.67 -14.26 -24.69
N VAL A 42 -6.45 -13.57 -23.57
CA VAL A 42 -5.10 -13.09 -23.15
C VAL A 42 -4.48 -14.02 -22.10
N SER A 43 -5.26 -14.72 -21.29
CA SER A 43 -4.75 -15.35 -20.06
C SER A 43 -4.91 -16.89 -19.98
N ASN A 44 -5.25 -17.59 -21.04
CA ASN A 44 -5.32 -19.07 -21.08
C ASN A 44 -5.65 -19.71 -19.72
N ASP A 45 -6.92 -19.82 -19.35
CA ASP A 45 -7.44 -20.47 -18.14
C ASP A 45 -7.02 -19.88 -16.77
N SER A 46 -6.41 -18.70 -16.75
CA SER A 46 -6.07 -18.04 -15.47
C SER A 46 -7.31 -17.43 -14.81
N PRO A 47 -7.48 -17.60 -13.49
CA PRO A 47 -8.62 -17.03 -12.80
C PRO A 47 -8.58 -15.50 -12.85
N VAL A 48 -9.76 -14.89 -12.96
CA VAL A 48 -9.96 -13.44 -12.89
C VAL A 48 -10.38 -13.08 -11.46
N LEU A 49 -9.76 -12.06 -10.88
CA LEU A 49 -10.14 -11.51 -9.60
C LEU A 49 -11.20 -10.42 -9.78
N LEU A 50 -12.16 -10.43 -8.88
CA LEU A 50 -13.19 -9.40 -8.77
C LEU A 50 -13.06 -8.75 -7.40
N ASP A 51 -12.74 -7.46 -7.39
CA ASP A 51 -12.64 -6.66 -6.19
C ASP A 51 -13.70 -5.55 -6.21
N ARG A 52 -14.24 -5.19 -5.04
CA ARG A 52 -15.12 -4.03 -4.94
C ARG A 52 -14.34 -2.76 -5.25
N PHE A 53 -14.85 -1.92 -6.14
CA PHE A 53 -14.29 -0.60 -6.37
C PHE A 53 -14.67 0.34 -5.22
N LEU A 54 -13.69 1.03 -4.66
CA LEU A 54 -13.88 1.98 -3.57
C LEU A 54 -13.88 3.40 -4.10
N ASN A 55 -15.07 3.96 -4.36
CA ASN A 55 -15.21 5.39 -4.71
C ASN A 55 -14.82 6.26 -3.52
N ASP A 56 -14.25 7.42 -3.77
CA ASP A 56 -13.96 8.46 -2.77
C ASP A 56 -13.17 7.93 -1.55
N ALA A 57 -12.28 6.98 -1.77
CA ALA A 57 -11.40 6.47 -0.73
C ALA A 57 -10.11 7.30 -0.66
N ILE A 58 -9.58 7.47 0.56
CA ILE A 58 -8.29 8.09 0.80
C ILE A 58 -7.21 7.00 0.63
N GLU A 59 -6.25 7.22 -0.25
CA GLU A 59 -5.11 6.32 -0.40
C GLU A 59 -4.02 6.66 0.60
N VAL A 60 -3.37 5.63 1.13
CA VAL A 60 -2.32 5.75 2.14
C VAL A 60 -1.18 4.81 1.81
N ASP A 61 0.02 5.37 1.65
CA ASP A 61 1.25 4.61 1.56
C ASP A 61 1.98 4.59 2.89
N ILE A 62 2.58 3.45 3.26
CA ILE A 62 3.41 3.35 4.46
C ILE A 62 4.73 2.69 4.11
N ASP A 63 5.82 3.42 4.35
CA ASP A 63 7.17 2.90 4.24
C ASP A 63 7.71 2.53 5.62
N LEU A 64 8.30 1.35 5.73
CA LEU A 64 8.87 0.85 6.96
C LEU A 64 10.16 0.05 6.74
N ILE A 65 10.87 -0.20 7.83
CA ILE A 65 12.00 -1.12 7.90
C ILE A 65 11.69 -2.17 8.98
N CYS A 66 11.95 -3.43 8.67
CA CYS A 66 11.83 -4.53 9.61
C CYS A 66 13.16 -5.29 9.68
N ASP A 67 13.54 -5.73 10.90
CA ASP A 67 14.73 -6.57 11.13
C ASP A 67 14.37 -8.03 11.45
N GLY A 68 13.11 -8.43 11.19
CA GLY A 68 12.56 -9.73 11.53
C GLY A 68 12.03 -9.86 12.96
N LYS A 69 12.22 -8.85 13.81
CA LYS A 69 11.76 -8.82 15.22
C LYS A 69 11.09 -7.51 15.57
N ASP A 70 11.68 -6.42 15.17
CA ASP A 70 11.21 -5.06 15.42
C ASP A 70 10.89 -4.36 14.09
N VAL A 71 9.97 -3.40 14.13
CA VAL A 71 9.55 -2.62 12.96
C VAL A 71 9.68 -1.14 13.25
N PHE A 72 10.41 -0.44 12.39
CA PHE A 72 10.49 1.01 12.37
C PHE A 72 9.61 1.53 11.23
N ILE A 73 8.53 2.24 11.56
CA ILE A 73 7.69 2.92 10.57
C ILE A 73 8.40 4.22 10.20
N GLY A 74 8.77 4.34 8.93
CA GLY A 74 9.39 5.54 8.38
C GLY A 74 8.39 6.68 8.30
N ALA A 75 7.29 6.47 7.59
CA ALA A 75 6.17 7.41 7.56
C ALA A 75 4.87 6.72 7.13
N ILE A 76 3.77 7.32 7.53
CA ILE A 76 2.44 7.16 6.94
C ILE A 76 2.24 8.37 6.04
N MET A 77 1.96 8.14 4.77
CA MET A 77 1.74 9.16 3.74
C MET A 77 0.29 9.13 3.31
N GLU A 78 -0.38 10.25 3.41
CA GLU A 78 -1.74 10.41 2.91
C GLU A 78 -1.68 11.05 1.51
N HIS A 79 -2.32 10.42 0.53
CA HIS A 79 -2.41 10.95 -0.82
C HIS A 79 -3.35 12.14 -0.87
N ILE A 80 -3.03 13.11 -1.73
CA ILE A 80 -3.84 14.30 -1.96
C ILE A 80 -4.91 14.00 -3.01
N GLU A 81 -4.55 13.22 -4.01
CA GLU A 81 -5.46 12.74 -5.04
C GLU A 81 -6.28 11.56 -4.53
N GLU A 82 -7.43 11.33 -5.17
CA GLU A 82 -8.31 10.21 -4.86
C GLU A 82 -7.64 8.86 -5.12
N ALA A 83 -8.05 7.82 -4.38
CA ALA A 83 -7.55 6.47 -4.55
C ALA A 83 -7.78 5.96 -5.98
N GLY A 84 -6.77 5.27 -6.51
CA GLY A 84 -6.75 4.75 -7.87
C GLY A 84 -5.82 5.51 -8.82
N ILE A 85 -5.26 6.65 -8.40
CA ILE A 85 -4.18 7.33 -9.10
C ILE A 85 -2.87 6.70 -8.62
N HIS A 86 -2.02 6.30 -9.57
CA HIS A 86 -0.75 5.65 -9.24
C HIS A 86 0.11 6.53 -8.31
N SER A 87 0.68 5.94 -7.26
CA SER A 87 1.46 6.67 -6.24
C SER A 87 2.65 7.48 -6.78
N GLY A 88 3.13 7.16 -7.99
CA GLY A 88 4.15 7.94 -8.69
C GLY A 88 3.63 9.24 -9.30
N ASP A 89 2.32 9.39 -9.44
CA ASP A 89 1.62 10.52 -10.06
C ASP A 89 0.76 11.29 -9.04
N SER A 90 0.77 10.88 -7.78
CA SER A 90 0.04 11.51 -6.67
C SER A 90 0.97 12.33 -5.79
N GLY A 91 0.50 13.48 -5.34
CA GLY A 91 1.09 14.19 -4.20
C GLY A 91 0.80 13.46 -2.89
N CYS A 92 1.78 13.42 -2.00
CA CYS A 92 1.62 12.78 -0.69
C CYS A 92 1.97 13.76 0.43
N SER A 93 1.23 13.73 1.53
CA SER A 93 1.50 14.51 2.74
C SER A 93 2.09 13.64 3.85
N ILE A 94 3.17 14.10 4.46
CA ILE A 94 3.77 13.57 5.70
C ILE A 94 3.84 14.71 6.72
N PRO A 95 3.23 14.58 7.91
CA PRO A 95 2.32 13.53 8.34
C PRO A 95 0.97 13.57 7.61
N PRO A 96 0.11 12.54 7.76
CA PRO A 96 -1.28 12.59 7.31
C PRO A 96 -2.03 13.81 7.88
N TYR A 97 -2.98 14.36 7.11
CA TYR A 97 -3.65 15.61 7.47
C TYR A 97 -5.17 15.48 7.69
N THR A 98 -5.80 14.42 7.16
CA THR A 98 -7.24 14.17 7.37
C THR A 98 -7.53 12.94 8.22
N LEU A 99 -6.57 12.02 8.35
CA LEU A 99 -6.76 10.76 9.04
C LEU A 99 -6.80 10.94 10.56
N SER A 100 -7.79 10.32 11.21
CA SER A 100 -7.91 10.34 12.67
C SER A 100 -6.82 9.51 13.35
N ASP A 101 -6.49 9.85 14.61
CA ASP A 101 -5.54 9.07 15.43
C ASP A 101 -5.93 7.60 15.57
N SER A 102 -7.23 7.30 15.58
CA SER A 102 -7.75 5.93 15.62
C SER A 102 -7.36 5.14 14.37
N ILE A 103 -7.50 5.73 13.19
CA ILE A 103 -7.08 5.11 11.93
C ILE A 103 -5.55 4.94 11.92
N LEU A 104 -4.81 5.98 12.29
CA LEU A 104 -3.34 5.93 12.34
C LEU A 104 -2.82 4.84 13.28
N MET A 105 -3.47 4.64 14.43
CA MET A 105 -3.13 3.54 15.35
C MET A 105 -3.41 2.16 14.71
N ARG A 106 -4.55 2.00 14.05
CA ARG A 106 -4.91 0.74 13.38
C ARG A 106 -3.95 0.43 12.25
N LEU A 107 -3.58 1.41 11.42
CA LEU A 107 -2.59 1.27 10.36
C LEU A 107 -1.22 0.82 10.93
N ARG A 108 -0.72 1.51 11.97
CA ARG A 108 0.54 1.12 12.62
C ARG A 108 0.53 -0.33 13.12
N LYS A 109 -0.58 -0.76 13.71
CA LYS A 109 -0.74 -2.14 14.17
C LYS A 109 -0.70 -3.13 13.00
N GLN A 110 -1.47 -2.86 11.95
CA GLN A 110 -1.57 -3.75 10.79
C GLN A 110 -0.23 -3.89 10.05
N VAL A 111 0.49 -2.80 9.78
CA VAL A 111 1.76 -2.88 9.05
C VAL A 111 2.85 -3.59 9.86
N ARG A 112 2.84 -3.46 11.19
CA ARG A 112 3.76 -4.22 12.06
C ARG A 112 3.47 -5.73 11.98
N GLN A 113 2.22 -6.11 12.05
CA GLN A 113 1.81 -7.52 11.91
C GLN A 113 2.19 -8.06 10.53
N LEU A 114 1.87 -7.35 9.46
CA LEU A 114 2.22 -7.74 8.09
C LEU A 114 3.73 -7.94 7.92
N ALA A 115 4.56 -7.00 8.40
CA ALA A 115 6.01 -7.10 8.27
C ALA A 115 6.57 -8.34 8.99
N LEU A 116 6.05 -8.65 10.18
CA LEU A 116 6.51 -9.80 10.96
C LEU A 116 6.02 -11.13 10.38
N GLU A 117 4.75 -11.23 9.98
CA GLU A 117 4.18 -12.45 9.37
C GLU A 117 4.83 -12.78 8.02
N LEU A 118 5.20 -11.77 7.25
CA LEU A 118 5.93 -11.94 5.99
C LEU A 118 7.43 -12.14 6.17
N ASN A 119 7.93 -12.17 7.41
CA ASN A 119 9.35 -12.32 7.74
C ASN A 119 10.24 -11.31 7.01
N VAL A 120 9.80 -10.06 6.92
CA VAL A 120 10.52 -9.02 6.19
C VAL A 120 11.84 -8.69 6.90
N ILE A 121 12.93 -8.64 6.13
CA ILE A 121 14.22 -8.10 6.55
C ILE A 121 14.62 -7.02 5.55
N GLY A 122 14.64 -5.76 6.01
CA GLY A 122 14.88 -4.60 5.17
C GLY A 122 13.62 -3.74 5.00
N LEU A 123 13.46 -3.15 3.82
CA LEU A 123 12.36 -2.23 3.51
C LEU A 123 11.08 -2.97 3.09
N MET A 124 9.97 -2.42 3.50
CA MET A 124 8.64 -2.79 3.01
C MET A 124 7.80 -1.53 2.79
N ASN A 125 7.03 -1.54 1.73
CA ASN A 125 5.97 -0.57 1.45
C ASN A 125 4.62 -1.28 1.49
N THR A 126 3.60 -0.61 1.99
CA THR A 126 2.22 -1.07 1.98
C THR A 126 1.29 0.03 1.50
N GLN A 127 0.29 -0.34 0.72
CA GLN A 127 -0.73 0.58 0.23
C GLN A 127 -2.09 0.20 0.80
N PHE A 128 -2.80 1.19 1.29
CA PHE A 128 -4.14 1.05 1.85
C PHE A 128 -5.10 2.05 1.21
N ALA A 129 -6.37 1.70 1.20
CA ALA A 129 -7.46 2.64 0.99
C ALA A 129 -8.27 2.76 2.28
N ILE A 130 -8.66 3.98 2.61
CA ILE A 130 -9.49 4.28 3.78
C ILE A 130 -10.83 4.82 3.28
N LYS A 131 -11.91 4.14 3.65
CA LYS A 131 -13.28 4.59 3.36
C LYS A 131 -14.16 4.40 4.58
N GLU A 132 -14.89 5.43 4.98
CA GLU A 132 -15.86 5.38 6.09
C GLU A 132 -15.27 4.78 7.40
N ASN A 133 -14.00 5.11 7.71
CA ASN A 133 -13.21 4.54 8.82
C ASN A 133 -12.84 3.04 8.69
N GLU A 134 -13.14 2.42 7.57
CA GLU A 134 -12.65 1.07 7.24
C GLU A 134 -11.30 1.15 6.53
N ILE A 135 -10.42 0.19 6.85
CA ILE A 135 -9.07 0.09 6.28
C ILE A 135 -9.03 -1.11 5.34
N PHE A 136 -8.72 -0.86 4.09
CA PHE A 136 -8.57 -1.88 3.05
C PHE A 136 -7.12 -1.97 2.64
N LEU A 137 -6.51 -3.16 2.78
CA LEU A 137 -5.17 -3.41 2.28
C LEU A 137 -5.24 -3.64 0.77
N LEU A 138 -4.51 -2.82 0.01
CA LEU A 138 -4.45 -2.91 -1.46
C LEU A 138 -3.26 -3.75 -1.90
N GLU A 139 -2.05 -3.42 -1.38
CA GLU A 139 -0.81 -4.05 -1.82
C GLU A 139 0.25 -4.07 -0.71
N VAL A 140 1.07 -5.11 -0.71
CA VAL A 140 2.26 -5.23 0.15
C VAL A 140 3.47 -5.48 -0.73
N ASN A 141 4.48 -4.63 -0.61
CA ASN A 141 5.71 -4.70 -1.37
C ASN A 141 6.91 -4.85 -0.43
N PRO A 142 7.42 -6.07 -0.17
CA PRO A 142 8.59 -6.30 0.70
C PRO A 142 9.89 -5.93 -0.03
N ARG A 143 10.01 -4.69 -0.41
CA ARG A 143 11.13 -4.08 -1.14
C ARG A 143 11.13 -2.57 -0.94
N ALA A 144 12.19 -1.90 -1.40
CA ALA A 144 12.23 -0.43 -1.47
C ALA A 144 11.12 0.11 -2.38
N SER A 145 10.49 1.20 -1.96
CA SER A 145 9.48 1.94 -2.69
C SER A 145 10.07 3.12 -3.44
N ARG A 146 9.29 3.72 -4.34
CA ARG A 146 9.61 5.02 -4.95
C ARG A 146 9.48 6.17 -3.95
N THR A 147 8.68 6.00 -2.90
CA THR A 147 8.45 6.99 -1.85
C THR A 147 9.55 7.02 -0.79
N ALA A 148 10.39 5.98 -0.67
CA ALA A 148 11.45 5.90 0.33
C ALA A 148 12.43 7.11 0.31
N PRO A 149 12.84 7.70 -0.83
CA PRO A 149 13.65 8.91 -0.84
C PRO A 149 12.91 10.13 -0.31
N PHE A 150 11.63 10.29 -0.61
CA PHE A 150 10.78 11.37 -0.08
C PHE A 150 10.63 11.24 1.44
N VAL A 151 10.24 10.06 1.93
CA VAL A 151 10.16 9.76 3.37
C VAL A 151 11.50 10.07 4.06
N SER A 152 12.61 9.59 3.48
CA SER A 152 13.94 9.80 4.06
C SER A 152 14.28 11.28 4.25
N LYS A 153 13.89 12.14 3.30
CA LYS A 153 14.08 13.59 3.39
C LYS A 153 13.15 14.22 4.44
N ALA A 154 11.88 13.82 4.44
CA ALA A 154 10.88 14.35 5.34
C ALA A 154 11.22 14.09 6.83
N ILE A 155 11.71 12.89 7.15
CA ILE A 155 12.02 12.49 8.54
C ILE A 155 13.50 12.63 8.91
N GLY A 156 14.39 12.97 7.96
CA GLY A 156 15.82 13.09 8.18
C GLY A 156 16.56 11.76 8.41
N ILE A 157 15.99 10.63 8.04
CA ILE A 157 16.57 9.28 8.20
C ILE A 157 16.69 8.61 6.83
N GLN A 158 17.90 8.16 6.48
CA GLN A 158 18.19 7.54 5.18
C GLN A 158 17.68 6.09 5.14
N LEU A 159 16.39 5.88 4.83
CA LEU A 159 15.74 4.57 4.90
C LEU A 159 16.46 3.50 4.06
N ALA A 160 16.86 3.82 2.83
CA ALA A 160 17.56 2.86 1.96
C ALA A 160 18.89 2.40 2.56
N LYS A 161 19.66 3.31 3.14
CA LYS A 161 20.93 2.99 3.83
C LYS A 161 20.68 2.10 5.05
N ILE A 162 19.68 2.46 5.87
CA ILE A 162 19.32 1.68 7.05
C ILE A 162 18.84 0.29 6.65
N GLY A 163 17.96 0.20 5.63
CA GLY A 163 17.49 -1.08 5.11
C GLY A 163 18.65 -2.00 4.67
N ALA A 164 19.64 -1.46 3.96
CA ALA A 164 20.83 -2.23 3.56
C ALA A 164 21.67 -2.70 4.77
N ILE A 165 21.81 -1.88 5.82
CA ILE A 165 22.51 -2.24 7.04
C ILE A 165 21.77 -3.35 7.80
N ILE A 166 20.44 -3.30 7.87
CA ILE A 166 19.59 -4.33 8.47
C ILE A 166 19.72 -5.66 7.70
N MET A 167 19.70 -5.62 6.36
CA MET A 167 19.93 -6.81 5.53
C MET A 167 21.34 -7.38 5.73
N GLY A 168 22.30 -6.54 6.12
CA GLY A 168 23.66 -6.95 6.53
C GLY A 168 23.75 -7.55 7.94
N GLY A 169 22.62 -7.73 8.66
CA GLY A 169 22.54 -8.42 9.94
C GLY A 169 22.57 -7.53 11.20
N LYS A 170 22.50 -6.20 11.04
CA LYS A 170 22.29 -5.31 12.19
C LYS A 170 20.82 -5.27 12.58
N SER A 171 20.53 -5.00 13.87
CA SER A 171 19.16 -4.80 14.33
C SER A 171 18.78 -3.32 14.38
N LEU A 172 17.47 -3.04 14.38
CA LEU A 172 16.95 -1.69 14.62
C LEU A 172 17.37 -1.12 15.99
N LYS A 173 17.52 -2.00 16.97
CA LYS A 173 18.03 -1.63 18.33
C LYS A 173 19.48 -1.19 18.29
N ASP A 174 20.34 -1.88 17.56
CA ASP A 174 21.76 -1.49 17.37
C ASP A 174 21.87 -0.10 16.74
N LEU A 175 20.93 0.25 15.87
CA LEU A 175 20.86 1.54 15.19
C LEU A 175 20.08 2.61 15.97
N LYS A 176 19.55 2.27 17.16
CA LYS A 176 18.72 3.14 18.01
C LYS A 176 17.44 3.65 17.30
N LEU A 177 16.93 2.91 16.34
CA LEU A 177 15.70 3.21 15.61
C LEU A 177 14.52 2.49 16.23
N THR A 178 14.10 2.94 17.40
CA THR A 178 13.04 2.31 18.19
C THR A 178 11.72 3.10 18.21
N LYS A 179 11.73 4.33 17.70
CA LYS A 179 10.57 5.22 17.70
C LYS A 179 10.39 5.86 16.33
N GLU A 180 9.15 5.93 15.89
CA GLU A 180 8.74 6.68 14.70
C GLU A 180 9.08 8.17 14.86
N VAL A 181 9.52 8.81 13.77
CA VAL A 181 9.77 10.26 13.73
C VAL A 181 8.62 10.91 12.98
N VAL A 182 7.83 11.71 13.70
CA VAL A 182 6.78 12.52 13.09
C VAL A 182 7.31 13.93 12.91
N PRO A 183 7.40 14.45 11.66
CA PRO A 183 7.85 15.81 11.42
C PRO A 183 6.93 16.84 12.08
N LYS A 184 7.48 18.00 12.44
CA LYS A 184 6.71 19.15 12.98
C LYS A 184 6.08 20.03 11.88
N TYR A 185 6.34 19.71 10.64
CA TYR A 185 5.88 20.42 9.44
C TYR A 185 5.33 19.40 8.46
N PHE A 186 4.47 19.84 7.57
CA PHE A 186 4.02 19.03 6.46
C PHE A 186 5.07 19.02 5.36
N SER A 187 5.38 17.84 4.84
CA SER A 187 6.13 17.64 3.61
C SER A 187 5.18 17.12 2.55
N VAL A 188 5.17 17.78 1.40
CA VAL A 188 4.34 17.44 0.25
C VAL A 188 5.24 17.24 -0.97
#